data_bb7a0e5e1bb372dffbc96aacaf73eb02
#
_entry.id   bb7a0e5e1bb372dffbc96aacaf73eb02
#
_cell.length_a   1.000
_cell.length_b   1.000
_cell.length_c   1.000
_cell.angle_alpha   90.00
_cell.angle_beta   90.00
_cell.angle_gamma   90.00
#
_symmetry.space_group_name_H-M   'P 1'
#
loop_
_entity.id
_entity.type
_entity.pdbx_description
1 polymer ?
#
loop_
_entity_poly.entity_id
_entity_poly.type
_entity_poly.pdbx_seq_one_letter_code
_entity_poly.pdbx_strand_id
1 'polypeptide(L)'
;MPRRLANLTLLAAITTLLASGILAWLLPASAAGALYIVHRVAGVGLVLSLVWKYRVARRSLRRRGVGGSGVWVGLAAAGLTIVAAGLGLAWTVGLVSFDRPFAYSALNLHVIAGLALAGIVVAHVLMRGESRPALVTFAGRRAALRGLALLAASFVATAALDRIALARRDSGSRHAGSFTGNVFPVTIWSLDTVPNIAVESWRLRVSGSTSAAPVELAYSDLATLPRREASVVLDCTGGWWTEQRWSGFSLSDLLARCGMSEAATRVEVISVTGHRWTFDRSEAEQALLATHVGGEPLSAGHGYPLRLVAPSLRGFLWIKWVGEVIAA
;
A
#
# COMPACT_ATOMS: atom_id res chain seq x y z
N MET A 1 13.64 17.93 -26.90
CA MET A 1 12.27 17.43 -26.97
C MET A 1 11.32 18.61 -27.15
N PRO A 2 10.33 18.61 -28.10
CA PRO A 2 9.32 19.65 -28.21
C PRO A 2 8.50 19.80 -26.89
N ARG A 3 8.07 21.04 -26.58
CA ARG A 3 7.34 21.35 -25.33
C ARG A 3 6.13 20.44 -25.11
N ARG A 4 5.30 20.24 -26.16
CA ARG A 4 4.10 19.39 -26.08
C ARG A 4 4.45 17.92 -25.76
N LEU A 5 5.46 17.39 -26.45
CA LEU A 5 5.90 16.01 -26.20
C LEU A 5 6.41 15.83 -24.75
N ALA A 6 7.21 16.79 -24.23
CA ALA A 6 7.68 16.76 -22.85
C ALA A 6 6.52 16.77 -21.84
N ASN A 7 5.49 17.60 -22.05
CA ASN A 7 4.33 17.67 -21.17
C ASN A 7 3.53 16.36 -21.19
N LEU A 8 3.32 15.76 -22.35
CA LEU A 8 2.58 14.49 -22.46
C LEU A 8 3.35 13.31 -21.90
N THR A 9 4.65 13.25 -22.13
CA THR A 9 5.50 12.21 -21.52
C THR A 9 5.42 12.28 -19.98
N LEU A 10 5.46 13.49 -19.41
CA LEU A 10 5.32 13.68 -17.96
C LEU A 10 3.92 13.29 -17.47
N LEU A 11 2.86 13.69 -18.18
CA LEU A 11 1.50 13.33 -17.82
C LEU A 11 1.30 11.81 -17.89
N ALA A 12 1.72 11.18 -18.97
CA ALA A 12 1.66 9.73 -19.13
C ALA A 12 2.46 9.00 -18.02
N ALA A 13 3.67 9.46 -17.70
CA ALA A 13 4.47 8.89 -16.63
C ALA A 13 3.78 9.02 -15.27
N ILE A 14 3.21 10.19 -14.94
CA ILE A 14 2.49 10.40 -13.68
C ILE A 14 1.23 9.51 -13.60
N THR A 15 0.45 9.42 -14.68
CA THR A 15 -0.72 8.54 -14.73
C THR A 15 -0.33 7.07 -14.56
N THR A 16 0.73 6.63 -15.24
CA THR A 16 1.27 5.26 -15.08
C THR A 16 1.75 5.01 -13.66
N LEU A 17 2.45 5.96 -13.04
CA LEU A 17 2.92 5.87 -11.67
C LEU A 17 1.77 5.75 -10.67
N LEU A 18 0.72 6.56 -10.82
CA LEU A 18 -0.45 6.49 -9.95
C LEU A 18 -1.16 5.15 -10.09
N ALA A 19 -1.48 4.75 -11.32
CA ALA A 19 -2.18 3.49 -11.56
C ALA A 19 -1.37 2.28 -11.06
N SER A 20 -0.10 2.19 -11.47
CA SER A 20 0.76 1.06 -11.08
C SER A 20 1.07 1.06 -9.57
N GLY A 21 1.27 2.24 -8.97
CA GLY A 21 1.56 2.37 -7.55
C GLY A 21 0.37 1.98 -6.67
N ILE A 22 -0.82 2.48 -6.96
CA ILE A 22 -2.04 2.14 -6.22
C ILE A 22 -2.36 0.66 -6.36
N LEU A 23 -2.32 0.12 -7.58
CA LEU A 23 -2.61 -1.29 -7.80
C LEU A 23 -1.57 -2.21 -7.13
N ALA A 24 -0.26 -1.91 -7.26
CA ALA A 24 0.78 -2.69 -6.59
C ALA A 24 0.70 -2.60 -5.05
N TRP A 25 0.16 -1.52 -4.52
CA TRP A 25 -0.04 -1.33 -3.08
C TRP A 25 -1.20 -2.17 -2.54
N LEU A 26 -2.28 -2.30 -3.32
CA LEU A 26 -3.51 -2.99 -2.92
C LEU A 26 -3.49 -4.49 -3.23
N LEU A 27 -2.90 -4.89 -4.36
CA LEU A 27 -2.92 -6.27 -4.82
C LEU A 27 -1.97 -7.18 -4.03
N PRO A 28 -2.24 -8.48 -3.93
CA PRO A 28 -1.31 -9.48 -3.39
C PRO A 28 0.06 -9.43 -4.07
N ALA A 29 1.12 -9.81 -3.34
CA ALA A 29 2.49 -9.77 -3.86
C ALA A 29 2.65 -10.52 -5.19
N SER A 30 1.97 -11.66 -5.36
CA SER A 30 1.99 -12.47 -6.59
C SER A 30 1.48 -11.72 -7.83
N ALA A 31 0.54 -10.78 -7.67
CA ALA A 31 -0.01 -9.96 -8.75
C ALA A 31 0.69 -8.59 -8.88
N ALA A 32 1.35 -8.13 -7.82
CA ALA A 32 1.95 -6.80 -7.74
C ALA A 32 3.29 -6.68 -8.51
N GLY A 33 4.02 -7.78 -8.75
CA GLY A 33 5.40 -7.75 -9.23
C GLY A 33 5.58 -7.01 -10.56
N ALA A 34 4.75 -7.31 -11.57
CA ALA A 34 4.81 -6.63 -12.86
C ALA A 34 4.49 -5.13 -12.73
N LEU A 35 3.48 -4.79 -11.92
CA LEU A 35 3.08 -3.39 -11.66
C LEU A 35 4.20 -2.62 -10.94
N TYR A 36 4.88 -3.28 -10.01
CA TYR A 36 6.02 -2.70 -9.31
C TYR A 36 7.20 -2.40 -10.25
N ILE A 37 7.51 -3.29 -11.20
CA ILE A 37 8.53 -3.03 -12.24
C ILE A 37 8.10 -1.83 -13.10
N VAL A 38 6.86 -1.80 -13.58
CA VAL A 38 6.31 -0.68 -14.36
C VAL A 38 6.41 0.62 -13.59
N HIS A 39 6.04 0.63 -12.30
CA HIS A 39 6.13 1.81 -11.44
C HIS A 39 7.57 2.35 -11.35
N ARG A 40 8.54 1.49 -11.14
CA ARG A 40 9.96 1.88 -11.03
C ARG A 40 10.53 2.43 -12.33
N VAL A 41 10.28 1.75 -13.45
CA VAL A 41 10.73 2.21 -14.77
C VAL A 41 10.08 3.54 -15.13
N ALA A 42 8.78 3.72 -14.85
CA ALA A 42 8.08 4.98 -15.07
C ALA A 42 8.63 6.10 -14.16
N GLY A 43 8.97 5.78 -12.89
CA GLY A 43 9.57 6.71 -11.93
C GLY A 43 10.93 7.24 -12.40
N VAL A 44 11.80 6.34 -12.82
CA VAL A 44 13.10 6.71 -13.41
C VAL A 44 12.89 7.54 -14.69
N GLY A 45 11.96 7.13 -15.55
CA GLY A 45 11.60 7.87 -16.76
C GLY A 45 11.08 9.29 -16.48
N LEU A 46 10.27 9.44 -15.42
CA LEU A 46 9.81 10.74 -14.96
C LEU A 46 10.99 11.62 -14.55
N VAL A 47 11.90 11.13 -13.71
CA VAL A 47 13.09 11.86 -13.26
C VAL A 47 13.97 12.28 -14.45
N LEU A 48 14.26 11.36 -15.37
CA LEU A 48 15.02 11.68 -16.57
C LEU A 48 14.33 12.76 -17.43
N SER A 49 13.00 12.73 -17.51
CA SER A 49 12.20 13.72 -18.24
C SER A 49 12.24 15.11 -17.61
N LEU A 50 12.52 15.25 -16.31
CA LEU A 50 12.64 16.56 -15.65
C LEU A 50 13.73 17.43 -16.24
N VAL A 51 14.79 16.86 -16.82
CA VAL A 51 15.86 17.61 -17.51
C VAL A 51 15.28 18.46 -18.66
N TRP A 52 14.38 17.88 -19.45
CA TRP A 52 13.73 18.62 -20.55
C TRP A 52 12.68 19.60 -20.02
N LYS A 53 11.94 19.19 -18.99
CA LYS A 53 10.96 20.07 -18.34
C LYS A 53 11.62 21.29 -17.73
N TYR A 54 12.76 21.13 -17.07
CA TYR A 54 13.55 22.23 -16.54
C TYR A 54 13.94 23.24 -17.63
N ARG A 55 14.46 22.76 -18.78
CA ARG A 55 14.81 23.63 -19.92
C ARG A 55 13.60 24.41 -20.45
N VAL A 56 12.43 23.77 -20.55
CA VAL A 56 11.17 24.38 -20.96
C VAL A 56 10.71 25.42 -19.93
N ALA A 57 10.71 25.06 -18.64
CA ALA A 57 10.29 25.93 -17.54
C ALA A 57 11.21 27.18 -17.45
N ARG A 58 12.53 27.00 -17.47
CA ARG A 58 13.51 28.10 -17.42
C ARG A 58 13.29 29.11 -18.55
N ARG A 59 13.00 28.67 -19.77
CA ARG A 59 12.68 29.57 -20.89
C ARG A 59 11.37 30.33 -20.67
N SER A 60 10.36 29.67 -20.11
CA SER A 60 9.06 30.27 -19.82
C SER A 60 9.16 31.31 -18.69
N LEU A 61 9.88 31.01 -17.62
CA LEU A 61 10.12 31.91 -16.50
C LEU A 61 10.89 33.17 -16.91
N ARG A 62 11.93 33.02 -17.71
CA ARG A 62 12.69 34.17 -18.24
C ARG A 62 11.86 35.09 -19.14
N ARG A 63 10.84 34.57 -19.83
CA ARG A 63 10.00 35.38 -20.75
C ARG A 63 8.80 36.02 -20.07
N ARG A 64 8.22 35.39 -19.02
CA ARG A 64 6.94 35.79 -18.42
C ARG A 64 7.04 36.24 -16.97
N GLY A 65 8.22 36.11 -16.34
CA GLY A 65 8.36 36.33 -14.90
C GLY A 65 7.65 35.30 -14.04
N VAL A 66 7.62 35.53 -12.72
CA VAL A 66 7.09 34.61 -11.71
C VAL A 66 5.66 34.96 -11.27
N GLY A 67 5.03 35.98 -11.87
CA GLY A 67 3.80 36.61 -11.37
C GLY A 67 2.47 35.85 -11.61
N GLY A 68 2.47 34.67 -12.21
CA GLY A 68 1.21 33.97 -12.50
C GLY A 68 0.97 32.76 -11.57
N SER A 69 -0.28 32.55 -11.10
CA SER A 69 -0.68 31.41 -10.27
C SER A 69 -0.28 30.06 -10.85
N GLY A 70 -0.36 29.88 -12.16
CA GLY A 70 0.08 28.67 -12.84
C GLY A 70 1.59 28.39 -12.79
N VAL A 71 2.43 29.37 -12.42
CA VAL A 71 3.86 29.16 -12.17
C VAL A 71 4.05 28.52 -10.80
N TRP A 72 3.38 29.02 -9.78
CA TRP A 72 3.47 28.48 -8.42
C TRP A 72 2.95 27.07 -8.32
N VAL A 73 1.83 26.77 -8.99
CA VAL A 73 1.31 25.38 -9.08
C VAL A 73 2.32 24.47 -9.81
N GLY A 74 2.97 24.97 -10.86
CA GLY A 74 4.02 24.20 -11.55
C GLY A 74 5.27 23.97 -10.70
N LEU A 75 5.66 24.91 -9.84
CA LEU A 75 6.78 24.77 -8.90
C LEU A 75 6.42 23.80 -7.78
N ALA A 76 5.21 23.87 -7.25
CA ALA A 76 4.70 22.92 -6.25
C ALA A 76 4.69 21.49 -6.79
N ALA A 77 4.20 21.29 -8.02
CA ALA A 77 4.25 19.99 -8.68
C ALA A 77 5.69 19.48 -8.88
N ALA A 78 6.62 20.34 -9.24
CA ALA A 78 8.04 19.97 -9.36
C ALA A 78 8.65 19.60 -8.00
N GLY A 79 8.36 20.37 -6.96
CA GLY A 79 8.80 20.08 -5.58
C GLY A 79 8.28 18.73 -5.08
N LEU A 80 6.98 18.46 -5.23
CA LEU A 80 6.39 17.17 -4.85
C LEU A 80 6.96 16.00 -5.67
N THR A 81 7.24 16.22 -6.95
CA THR A 81 7.89 15.18 -7.79
C THR A 81 9.28 14.83 -7.23
N ILE A 82 10.07 15.83 -6.84
CA ILE A 82 11.41 15.62 -6.25
C ILE A 82 11.29 14.91 -4.91
N VAL A 83 10.35 15.30 -4.07
CA VAL A 83 10.10 14.67 -2.75
C VAL A 83 9.69 13.21 -2.95
N ALA A 84 8.70 12.95 -3.79
CA ALA A 84 8.24 11.58 -4.06
C ALA A 84 9.36 10.70 -4.64
N ALA A 85 10.09 11.20 -5.64
CA ALA A 85 11.22 10.47 -6.24
C ALA A 85 12.34 10.22 -5.22
N GLY A 86 12.69 11.22 -4.40
CA GLY A 86 13.70 11.11 -3.34
C GLY A 86 13.33 10.07 -2.28
N LEU A 87 12.08 10.08 -1.80
CA LEU A 87 11.56 9.10 -0.85
C LEU A 87 11.55 7.68 -1.44
N GLY A 88 11.12 7.52 -2.70
CA GLY A 88 11.14 6.23 -3.39
C GLY A 88 12.57 5.69 -3.59
N LEU A 89 13.52 6.57 -3.91
CA LEU A 89 14.93 6.18 -4.02
C LEU A 89 15.52 5.82 -2.66
N ALA A 90 15.30 6.66 -1.64
CA ALA A 90 15.77 6.41 -0.27
C ALA A 90 15.24 5.08 0.28
N TRP A 91 13.96 4.78 -0.02
CA TRP A 91 13.36 3.49 0.29
C TRP A 91 14.08 2.34 -0.45
N THR A 92 14.31 2.52 -1.74
CA THR A 92 14.93 1.51 -2.61
C THR A 92 16.33 1.10 -2.14
N VAL A 93 17.15 2.06 -1.74
CA VAL A 93 18.53 1.82 -1.30
C VAL A 93 18.69 1.63 0.22
N GLY A 94 17.59 1.68 0.97
CA GLY A 94 17.60 1.40 2.41
C GLY A 94 18.11 2.51 3.31
N LEU A 95 18.10 3.77 2.84
CA LEU A 95 18.52 4.92 3.64
C LEU A 95 17.55 5.32 4.76
N VAL A 96 16.37 4.71 4.78
CA VAL A 96 15.28 5.06 5.71
C VAL A 96 14.73 3.83 6.41
N SER A 97 14.27 3.99 7.64
CA SER A 97 13.66 2.95 8.46
C SER A 97 12.15 2.79 8.18
N PHE A 98 11.52 1.79 8.84
CA PHE A 98 10.09 1.48 8.66
C PHE A 98 9.16 2.40 9.46
N ASP A 99 9.66 3.00 10.54
CA ASP A 99 8.89 3.68 11.57
C ASP A 99 9.20 5.20 11.68
N ARG A 100 9.99 5.74 10.77
CA ARG A 100 10.42 7.14 10.81
C ARG A 100 10.19 7.83 9.47
N PRO A 101 9.85 9.15 9.50
CA PRO A 101 9.49 9.96 10.66
C PRO A 101 8.04 9.76 11.10
N PHE A 102 7.72 10.04 12.38
CA PHE A 102 6.34 10.12 12.92
C PHE A 102 5.53 8.80 12.85
N ALA A 103 6.13 7.64 13.05
CA ALA A 103 5.50 6.34 12.89
C ALA A 103 5.01 6.01 11.45
N TYR A 104 5.38 6.84 10.47
CA TYR A 104 5.16 6.59 9.05
C TYR A 104 6.45 6.12 8.38
N SER A 105 6.36 5.12 7.54
CA SER A 105 7.48 4.76 6.69
C SER A 105 7.69 5.80 5.58
N ALA A 106 8.92 5.88 5.06
CA ALA A 106 9.18 6.70 3.88
C ALA A 106 8.34 6.28 2.66
N LEU A 107 7.90 5.01 2.61
CA LEU A 107 6.97 4.54 1.59
C LEU A 107 5.59 5.19 1.76
N ASN A 108 5.07 5.30 2.98
CA ASN A 108 3.80 5.98 3.23
C ASN A 108 3.86 7.45 2.83
N LEU A 109 4.97 8.13 3.18
CA LEU A 109 5.19 9.52 2.78
C LEU A 109 5.34 9.67 1.26
N HIS A 110 5.98 8.69 0.58
CA HIS A 110 6.03 8.63 -0.88
C HIS A 110 4.63 8.53 -1.50
N VAL A 111 3.77 7.66 -0.96
CA VAL A 111 2.36 7.52 -1.42
C VAL A 111 1.59 8.83 -1.22
N ILE A 112 1.69 9.45 -0.04
CA ILE A 112 1.03 10.73 0.25
C ILE A 112 1.51 11.82 -0.71
N ALA A 113 2.83 11.94 -0.92
CA ALA A 113 3.41 12.91 -1.86
C ALA A 113 2.94 12.64 -3.31
N GLY A 114 2.84 11.38 -3.71
CA GLY A 114 2.33 10.97 -5.02
C GLY A 114 0.87 11.35 -5.23
N LEU A 115 0.00 11.09 -4.25
CA LEU A 115 -1.42 11.47 -4.31
C LEU A 115 -1.61 12.99 -4.32
N ALA A 116 -0.86 13.73 -3.50
CA ALA A 116 -0.87 15.18 -3.51
C ALA A 116 -0.38 15.74 -4.87
N LEU A 117 0.67 15.15 -5.44
CA LEU A 117 1.16 15.49 -6.78
C LEU A 117 0.07 15.31 -7.84
N ALA A 118 -0.70 14.22 -7.78
CA ALA A 118 -1.81 13.98 -8.70
C ALA A 118 -2.83 15.12 -8.69
N GLY A 119 -3.29 15.52 -7.51
CA GLY A 119 -4.23 16.63 -7.34
C GLY A 119 -3.69 17.95 -7.91
N ILE A 120 -2.42 18.26 -7.62
CA ILE A 120 -1.76 19.48 -8.13
C ILE A 120 -1.57 19.43 -9.65
N VAL A 121 -1.23 18.27 -10.22
CA VAL A 121 -1.10 18.13 -11.68
C VAL A 121 -2.44 18.31 -12.37
N VAL A 122 -3.52 17.76 -11.84
CA VAL A 122 -4.88 18.00 -12.37
C VAL A 122 -5.20 19.50 -12.34
N ALA A 123 -5.01 20.18 -11.22
CA ALA A 123 -5.21 21.61 -11.09
C ALA A 123 -4.34 22.38 -12.11
N HIS A 124 -3.06 22.01 -12.24
CA HIS A 124 -2.15 22.62 -13.19
C HIS A 124 -2.59 22.50 -14.66
N VAL A 125 -3.09 21.33 -15.04
CA VAL A 125 -3.61 21.06 -16.39
C VAL A 125 -4.86 21.89 -16.66
N LEU A 126 -5.80 21.93 -15.70
CA LEU A 126 -7.04 22.71 -15.83
C LEU A 126 -6.77 24.21 -15.92
N MET A 127 -5.86 24.75 -15.11
CA MET A 127 -5.51 26.18 -15.12
C MET A 127 -4.76 26.61 -16.41
N ARG A 128 -4.11 25.68 -17.10
CA ARG A 128 -3.33 25.99 -18.30
C ARG A 128 -4.15 26.06 -19.57
N GLY A 129 -5.36 25.50 -19.62
CA GLY A 129 -6.27 25.55 -20.77
C GLY A 129 -5.61 25.14 -22.09
N GLU A 130 -4.61 24.25 -22.04
CA GLU A 130 -3.95 23.80 -23.28
C GLU A 130 -4.97 23.05 -24.14
N SER A 131 -5.20 23.55 -25.37
CA SER A 131 -6.01 22.88 -26.38
C SER A 131 -5.56 21.42 -26.53
N ARG A 132 -6.53 20.50 -26.62
CA ARG A 132 -6.32 19.05 -26.76
C ARG A 132 -5.22 18.77 -27.79
N PRO A 133 -4.18 18.02 -27.46
CA PRO A 133 -3.12 17.72 -28.41
C PRO A 133 -3.70 16.83 -29.51
N ALA A 134 -3.56 17.27 -30.78
CA ALA A 134 -3.90 16.38 -31.88
C ALA A 134 -2.95 15.18 -31.86
N LEU A 135 -3.48 13.96 -31.83
CA LEU A 135 -2.70 12.71 -31.86
C LEU A 135 -1.68 12.66 -33.02
N VAL A 136 -2.02 13.29 -34.14
CA VAL A 136 -1.16 13.42 -35.33
C VAL A 136 0.20 14.08 -35.02
N THR A 137 0.31 14.90 -33.97
CA THR A 137 1.57 15.60 -33.62
C THR A 137 2.63 14.65 -33.05
N PHE A 138 2.28 13.41 -32.71
CA PHE A 138 3.16 12.40 -32.10
C PHE A 138 3.60 11.29 -33.05
N ALA A 139 3.03 11.24 -34.26
CA ALA A 139 3.32 10.19 -35.24
C ALA A 139 4.68 10.33 -35.94
N GLY A 140 5.50 11.33 -35.60
CA GLY A 140 6.81 11.52 -36.22
C GLY A 140 7.86 10.51 -35.73
N ARG A 141 8.56 9.85 -36.69
CA ARG A 141 9.66 8.89 -36.42
C ARG A 141 10.65 9.38 -35.33
N ARG A 142 10.99 10.68 -35.36
CA ARG A 142 11.92 11.30 -34.39
C ARG A 142 11.32 11.35 -32.97
N ALA A 143 10.01 11.53 -32.82
CA ALA A 143 9.34 11.54 -31.53
C ALA A 143 9.28 10.10 -30.94
N ALA A 144 8.95 9.14 -31.78
CA ALA A 144 8.95 7.72 -31.42
C ALA A 144 10.34 7.24 -30.95
N LEU A 145 11.38 7.56 -31.72
CA LEU A 145 12.76 7.21 -31.36
C LEU A 145 13.22 7.83 -30.05
N ARG A 146 12.83 9.08 -29.75
CA ARG A 146 13.13 9.72 -28.46
C ARG A 146 12.36 9.07 -27.30
N GLY A 147 11.12 8.67 -27.52
CA GLY A 147 10.32 7.91 -26.54
C GLY A 147 10.95 6.56 -26.23
N LEU A 148 11.32 5.81 -27.28
CA LEU A 148 12.01 4.52 -27.12
C LEU A 148 13.36 4.67 -26.42
N ALA A 149 14.16 5.67 -26.78
CA ALA A 149 15.44 5.94 -26.12
C ALA A 149 15.25 6.28 -24.62
N LEU A 150 14.22 7.08 -24.30
CA LEU A 150 13.89 7.37 -22.90
C LEU A 150 13.46 6.10 -22.14
N LEU A 151 12.61 5.28 -22.74
CA LEU A 151 12.16 4.02 -22.14
C LEU A 151 13.34 3.06 -21.91
N ALA A 152 14.20 2.89 -22.91
CA ALA A 152 15.41 2.07 -22.80
C ALA A 152 16.36 2.61 -21.72
N ALA A 153 16.61 3.92 -21.68
CA ALA A 153 17.43 4.55 -20.64
C ALA A 153 16.80 4.36 -19.25
N SER A 154 15.47 4.44 -19.13
CA SER A 154 14.75 4.21 -17.87
C SER A 154 14.90 2.77 -17.39
N PHE A 155 14.80 1.82 -18.31
CA PHE A 155 14.96 0.40 -18.01
C PHE A 155 16.39 0.09 -17.55
N VAL A 156 17.40 0.55 -18.30
CA VAL A 156 18.82 0.37 -17.96
C VAL A 156 19.15 1.00 -16.60
N ALA A 157 18.68 2.23 -16.36
CA ALA A 157 18.90 2.90 -15.08
C ALA A 157 18.19 2.18 -13.92
N THR A 158 16.98 1.65 -14.14
CA THR A 158 16.28 0.82 -13.14
C THR A 158 17.07 -0.45 -12.84
N ALA A 159 17.57 -1.15 -13.86
CA ALA A 159 18.40 -2.34 -13.68
C ALA A 159 19.72 -2.04 -12.96
N ALA A 160 20.31 -0.87 -13.20
CA ALA A 160 21.50 -0.42 -12.48
C ALA A 160 21.19 -0.13 -10.99
N LEU A 161 20.05 0.50 -10.69
CA LEU A 161 19.59 0.73 -9.32
C LEU A 161 19.33 -0.59 -8.59
N ASP A 162 18.89 -1.64 -9.28
CA ASP A 162 18.67 -2.97 -8.67
C ASP A 162 19.96 -3.61 -8.13
N ARG A 163 21.12 -3.22 -8.65
CA ARG A 163 22.41 -3.71 -8.16
C ARG A 163 22.76 -3.19 -6.76
N ILE A 164 22.22 -2.04 -6.38
CA ILE A 164 22.44 -1.40 -5.07
C ILE A 164 21.19 -1.42 -4.20
N ALA A 165 20.09 -1.94 -4.71
CA ALA A 165 18.83 -2.01 -3.99
C ALA A 165 18.86 -3.13 -2.95
N LEU A 166 18.20 -2.90 -1.80
CA LEU A 166 17.96 -3.96 -0.83
C LEU A 166 17.02 -5.02 -1.38
N ALA A 167 17.19 -6.27 -0.92
CA ALA A 167 16.28 -7.36 -1.26
C ALA A 167 14.83 -7.03 -0.84
N ARG A 168 13.89 -7.28 -1.75
CA ARG A 168 12.47 -6.95 -1.59
C ARG A 168 11.60 -8.06 -2.17
N ARG A 169 10.38 -8.14 -1.66
CA ARG A 169 9.33 -8.95 -2.29
C ARG A 169 8.80 -8.23 -3.54
N ASP A 170 8.02 -8.94 -4.35
CA ASP A 170 7.36 -8.38 -5.53
C ASP A 170 6.40 -7.23 -5.22
N SER A 171 5.92 -7.12 -3.98
CA SER A 171 5.18 -5.97 -3.46
C SER A 171 6.03 -4.72 -3.22
N GLY A 172 7.35 -4.81 -3.33
CA GLY A 172 8.30 -3.75 -2.96
C GLY A 172 8.63 -3.71 -1.47
N SER A 173 8.05 -4.59 -0.65
CA SER A 173 8.27 -4.63 0.79
C SER A 173 9.65 -5.18 1.14
N ARG A 174 10.31 -4.56 2.14
CA ARG A 174 11.61 -4.94 2.68
C ARG A 174 11.46 -5.88 3.86
N HIS A 175 12.44 -6.76 4.08
CA HIS A 175 12.44 -7.67 5.23
C HIS A 175 12.64 -6.89 6.54
N ALA A 176 11.77 -7.15 7.52
CA ALA A 176 11.78 -6.50 8.84
C ALA A 176 12.16 -7.46 9.99
N GLY A 177 12.80 -8.58 9.67
CA GLY A 177 13.04 -9.68 10.61
C GLY A 177 11.91 -10.71 10.59
N SER A 178 12.24 -11.98 10.90
CA SER A 178 11.27 -13.07 10.95
C SER A 178 11.46 -13.87 12.25
N PHE A 179 10.38 -14.51 12.73
CA PHE A 179 10.35 -15.32 13.95
C PHE A 179 10.81 -14.55 15.21
N THR A 180 10.50 -13.27 15.28
CA THR A 180 10.90 -12.35 16.37
C THR A 180 9.79 -12.08 17.39
N GLY A 181 8.67 -12.81 17.31
CA GLY A 181 7.52 -12.56 18.18
C GLY A 181 6.97 -11.13 17.97
N ASN A 182 6.73 -10.39 19.04
CA ASN A 182 6.19 -9.02 18.98
C ASN A 182 7.20 -7.93 18.60
N VAL A 183 8.37 -8.26 18.00
CA VAL A 183 9.43 -7.26 17.71
C VAL A 183 9.28 -6.62 16.32
N PHE A 184 8.52 -7.22 15.40
CA PHE A 184 8.32 -6.64 14.06
C PHE A 184 7.57 -5.29 14.11
N PRO A 185 7.69 -4.43 13.07
CA PRO A 185 7.14 -3.08 13.10
C PRO A 185 5.62 -3.03 13.33
N VAL A 186 5.17 -2.05 14.11
CA VAL A 186 3.75 -1.74 14.28
C VAL A 186 3.36 -0.67 13.26
N THR A 187 2.47 -0.99 12.35
CA THR A 187 1.87 -0.02 11.41
C THR A 187 0.40 0.15 11.75
N ILE A 188 -0.04 1.39 11.85
CA ILE A 188 -1.42 1.79 12.13
C ILE A 188 -1.85 2.76 11.03
N TRP A 189 -3.13 2.79 10.69
CA TRP A 189 -3.68 3.81 9.80
C TRP A 189 -3.58 5.19 10.45
N SER A 190 -3.37 6.23 9.63
CA SER A 190 -3.13 7.60 10.08
C SER A 190 -4.25 8.20 10.94
N LEU A 191 -5.45 7.66 10.87
CA LEU A 191 -6.61 8.11 11.65
C LEU A 191 -6.98 7.13 12.77
N ASP A 192 -6.21 6.06 12.95
CA ASP A 192 -6.45 5.04 13.95
C ASP A 192 -5.41 5.14 15.08
N THR A 193 -5.75 4.64 16.24
CA THR A 193 -4.87 4.57 17.41
C THR A 193 -4.90 3.17 17.99
N VAL A 194 -3.85 2.77 18.69
CA VAL A 194 -3.85 1.50 19.42
C VAL A 194 -4.87 1.60 20.56
N PRO A 195 -5.97 0.84 20.50
CA PRO A 195 -6.99 0.89 21.55
C PRO A 195 -6.47 0.27 22.85
N ASN A 196 -6.90 0.84 23.97
CA ASN A 196 -6.71 0.22 25.27
C ASN A 196 -7.88 -0.70 25.55
N ILE A 197 -7.69 -2.02 25.38
CA ILE A 197 -8.75 -3.02 25.54
C ILE A 197 -8.57 -3.76 26.84
N ALA A 198 -9.52 -3.59 27.75
CA ALA A 198 -9.63 -4.39 28.96
C ALA A 198 -10.19 -5.77 28.59
N VAL A 199 -9.35 -6.81 28.62
CA VAL A 199 -9.70 -8.15 28.14
C VAL A 199 -10.82 -8.80 28.95
N GLU A 200 -10.99 -8.41 30.21
CA GLU A 200 -12.03 -8.90 31.12
C GLU A 200 -13.43 -8.52 30.63
N SER A 201 -13.56 -7.31 30.04
CA SER A 201 -14.80 -6.81 29.48
C SER A 201 -14.92 -6.99 27.97
N TRP A 202 -13.83 -7.35 27.30
CA TRP A 202 -13.85 -7.55 25.85
C TRP A 202 -14.71 -8.77 25.48
N ARG A 203 -15.48 -8.63 24.41
CA ARG A 203 -16.30 -9.70 23.84
C ARG A 203 -16.12 -9.76 22.35
N LEU A 204 -16.01 -10.97 21.82
CA LEU A 204 -16.12 -11.25 20.40
C LEU A 204 -17.58 -11.52 20.07
N ARG A 205 -18.16 -10.65 19.24
CA ARG A 205 -19.52 -10.85 18.73
C ARG A 205 -19.46 -11.62 17.41
N VAL A 206 -20.20 -12.71 17.33
CA VAL A 206 -20.34 -13.52 16.11
C VAL A 206 -21.80 -13.57 15.71
N SER A 207 -22.12 -13.18 14.47
CA SER A 207 -23.47 -13.18 13.95
C SER A 207 -23.53 -13.69 12.51
N GLY A 208 -24.72 -14.06 12.05
CA GLY A 208 -24.95 -14.51 10.68
C GLY A 208 -26.30 -14.04 10.14
N SER A 209 -26.43 -14.01 8.81
CA SER A 209 -27.63 -13.55 8.11
C SER A 209 -28.84 -14.47 8.27
N THR A 210 -28.68 -15.69 8.74
CA THR A 210 -29.71 -16.75 8.74
C THR A 210 -30.26 -17.12 10.09
N SER A 211 -30.44 -16.17 11.01
CA SER A 211 -31.36 -16.28 12.14
C SER A 211 -30.92 -16.86 13.50
N ALA A 212 -29.70 -17.18 13.71
CA ALA A 212 -29.26 -17.38 15.10
C ALA A 212 -29.05 -16.01 15.78
N ALA A 213 -29.47 -15.86 17.04
CA ALA A 213 -29.11 -14.68 17.82
C ALA A 213 -27.58 -14.52 17.84
N PRO A 214 -27.06 -13.27 17.82
CA PRO A 214 -25.61 -13.05 17.94
C PRO A 214 -25.04 -13.79 19.18
N VAL A 215 -23.90 -14.44 18.98
CA VAL A 215 -23.17 -15.12 20.06
C VAL A 215 -22.07 -14.19 20.53
N GLU A 216 -21.97 -13.97 21.84
CA GLU A 216 -20.89 -13.22 22.46
C GLU A 216 -19.96 -14.17 23.21
N LEU A 217 -18.67 -14.11 22.87
CA LEU A 217 -17.63 -14.94 23.49
C LEU A 217 -16.65 -14.04 24.26
N ALA A 218 -16.40 -14.41 25.51
CA ALA A 218 -15.32 -13.83 26.29
C ALA A 218 -13.95 -14.34 25.78
N TYR A 219 -12.90 -13.68 26.16
CA TYR A 219 -11.53 -14.11 25.78
C TYR A 219 -11.23 -15.53 26.30
N SER A 220 -11.71 -15.87 27.51
CA SER A 220 -11.58 -17.21 28.07
C SER A 220 -12.25 -18.30 27.25
N ASP A 221 -13.38 -17.98 26.59
CA ASP A 221 -14.13 -18.96 25.80
C ASP A 221 -13.38 -19.38 24.55
N LEU A 222 -12.48 -18.49 24.02
CA LEU A 222 -11.63 -18.78 22.88
C LEU A 222 -10.64 -19.92 23.15
N ALA A 223 -10.29 -20.17 24.42
CA ALA A 223 -9.41 -21.26 24.80
C ALA A 223 -10.06 -22.66 24.62
N THR A 224 -11.38 -22.72 24.44
CA THR A 224 -12.12 -23.96 24.15
C THR A 224 -12.05 -24.37 22.67
N LEU A 225 -11.65 -23.48 21.80
CA LEU A 225 -11.49 -23.75 20.36
C LEU A 225 -10.19 -24.53 20.08
N PRO A 226 -10.18 -25.40 19.05
CA PRO A 226 -8.99 -26.15 18.67
C PRO A 226 -7.84 -25.19 18.32
N ARG A 227 -6.75 -25.28 19.09
CA ARG A 227 -5.56 -24.44 18.84
C ARG A 227 -4.88 -24.85 17.53
N ARG A 228 -4.55 -23.85 16.73
CA ARG A 228 -3.83 -23.99 15.47
C ARG A 228 -2.60 -23.09 15.48
N GLU A 229 -1.55 -23.56 14.81
CA GLU A 229 -0.34 -22.80 14.60
C GLU A 229 -0.02 -22.77 13.09
N ALA A 230 0.45 -21.62 12.63
CA ALA A 230 0.87 -21.46 11.26
C ALA A 230 2.03 -20.47 11.16
N SER A 231 3.04 -20.80 10.36
CA SER A 231 4.07 -19.86 9.93
C SER A 231 3.57 -19.14 8.69
N VAL A 232 3.27 -17.85 8.81
CA VAL A 232 2.66 -17.06 7.75
C VAL A 232 3.38 -15.74 7.58
N VAL A 233 3.59 -15.38 6.32
CA VAL A 233 4.19 -14.11 5.91
C VAL A 233 3.14 -13.00 5.98
N LEU A 234 3.39 -12.00 6.80
CA LEU A 234 2.69 -10.72 6.80
C LEU A 234 3.43 -9.76 5.88
N ASP A 235 2.80 -9.39 4.75
CA ASP A 235 3.31 -8.39 3.82
C ASP A 235 2.54 -7.07 3.99
N CYS A 236 3.10 -6.16 4.76
CA CYS A 236 2.45 -4.93 5.18
C CYS A 236 2.49 -3.86 4.09
N THR A 237 1.39 -3.11 3.93
CA THR A 237 1.32 -1.94 3.05
C THR A 237 2.21 -0.77 3.50
N GLY A 238 2.76 -0.84 4.72
CA GLY A 238 3.82 0.05 5.20
C GLY A 238 5.18 -0.20 4.54
N GLY A 239 5.28 -1.21 3.63
CA GLY A 239 6.48 -1.52 2.85
C GLY A 239 7.44 -2.50 3.52
N TRP A 240 7.02 -3.21 4.54
CA TRP A 240 7.82 -4.24 5.19
C TRP A 240 7.09 -5.59 5.19
N TRP A 241 7.85 -6.66 5.30
CA TRP A 241 7.31 -8.00 5.47
C TRP A 241 8.08 -8.74 6.56
N THR A 242 7.38 -9.69 7.19
CA THR A 242 7.93 -10.59 8.20
C THR A 242 7.24 -11.95 8.09
N GLU A 243 7.96 -13.00 8.39
CA GLU A 243 7.37 -14.32 8.62
C GLU A 243 7.35 -14.59 10.12
N GLN A 244 6.18 -14.91 10.64
CA GLN A 244 6.01 -15.17 12.07
C GLN A 244 5.23 -16.47 12.29
N ARG A 245 5.47 -17.10 13.42
CA ARG A 245 4.65 -18.21 13.93
C ARG A 245 3.47 -17.64 14.69
N TRP A 246 2.29 -17.76 14.09
CA TRP A 246 1.02 -17.32 14.66
C TRP A 246 0.31 -18.48 15.30
N SER A 247 -0.33 -18.28 16.45
CA SER A 247 -1.18 -19.29 17.06
C SER A 247 -2.48 -18.71 17.60
N GLY A 248 -3.53 -19.48 17.46
CA GLY A 248 -4.91 -19.13 17.77
C GLY A 248 -5.86 -20.22 17.33
N PHE A 249 -6.91 -19.91 16.62
CA PHE A 249 -7.91 -20.85 16.12
C PHE A 249 -8.38 -20.45 14.72
N SER A 250 -8.90 -21.40 13.94
CA SER A 250 -9.37 -21.06 12.59
C SER A 250 -10.68 -20.26 12.63
N LEU A 251 -10.85 -19.38 11.65
CA LEU A 251 -12.10 -18.62 11.52
C LEU A 251 -13.29 -19.58 11.24
N SER A 252 -13.07 -20.65 10.50
CA SER A 252 -14.09 -21.68 10.24
C SER A 252 -14.48 -22.45 11.50
N ASP A 253 -13.53 -22.82 12.38
CA ASP A 253 -13.84 -23.47 13.65
C ASP A 253 -14.70 -22.57 14.56
N LEU A 254 -14.43 -21.25 14.55
CA LEU A 254 -15.25 -20.26 15.26
C LEU A 254 -16.69 -20.22 14.72
N LEU A 255 -16.84 -20.11 13.40
CA LEU A 255 -18.15 -20.04 12.76
C LEU A 255 -18.98 -21.30 13.02
N ALA A 256 -18.36 -22.47 12.90
CA ALA A 256 -19.00 -23.74 13.22
C ALA A 256 -19.43 -23.83 14.69
N ARG A 257 -18.56 -23.41 15.63
CA ARG A 257 -18.84 -23.37 17.08
C ARG A 257 -20.03 -22.47 17.41
N CYS A 258 -20.19 -21.37 16.67
CA CYS A 258 -21.29 -20.42 16.84
C CYS A 258 -22.56 -20.81 16.05
N GLY A 259 -22.58 -21.95 15.38
CA GLY A 259 -23.73 -22.41 14.60
C GLY A 259 -24.02 -21.53 13.37
N MET A 260 -23.02 -20.86 12.83
CA MET A 260 -23.19 -20.03 11.65
C MET A 260 -23.39 -20.91 10.42
N SER A 261 -24.27 -20.46 9.50
CA SER A 261 -24.66 -21.21 8.30
C SER A 261 -23.44 -21.56 7.43
N GLU A 262 -23.32 -22.82 7.04
CA GLU A 262 -22.37 -23.26 6.01
C GLU A 262 -22.67 -22.68 4.62
N ALA A 263 -23.89 -22.22 4.39
CA ALA A 263 -24.30 -21.55 3.16
C ALA A 263 -23.81 -20.11 3.05
N ALA A 264 -23.27 -19.52 4.14
CA ALA A 264 -22.66 -18.20 4.08
C ALA A 264 -21.53 -18.17 3.08
N THR A 265 -21.60 -17.28 2.09
CA THR A 265 -20.61 -17.13 1.00
C THR A 265 -19.54 -16.09 1.33
N ARG A 266 -19.82 -15.23 2.31
CA ARG A 266 -18.97 -14.12 2.73
C ARG A 266 -18.83 -14.06 4.24
N VAL A 267 -17.70 -13.59 4.69
CA VAL A 267 -17.43 -13.35 6.11
C VAL A 267 -16.84 -11.96 6.27
N GLU A 268 -17.55 -11.09 7.00
CA GLU A 268 -17.02 -9.78 7.36
C GLU A 268 -16.37 -9.87 8.74
N VAL A 269 -15.15 -9.31 8.85
CA VAL A 269 -14.40 -9.20 10.12
C VAL A 269 -14.21 -7.75 10.44
N ILE A 270 -14.56 -7.34 11.66
CA ILE A 270 -14.63 -5.94 12.08
C ILE A 270 -13.75 -5.76 13.34
N SER A 271 -12.88 -4.74 13.26
CA SER A 271 -12.08 -4.26 14.39
C SER A 271 -12.94 -3.46 15.39
N VAL A 272 -12.54 -3.41 16.65
CA VAL A 272 -13.13 -2.47 17.64
C VAL A 272 -12.94 -1.01 17.23
N THR A 273 -11.98 -0.70 16.34
CA THR A 273 -11.76 0.65 15.82
C THR A 273 -12.59 0.97 14.55
N GLY A 274 -13.40 0.00 14.10
CA GLY A 274 -14.29 0.13 12.96
C GLY A 274 -13.67 -0.25 11.61
N HIS A 275 -12.37 -0.54 11.56
CA HIS A 275 -11.76 -1.08 10.34
C HIS A 275 -12.33 -2.47 10.04
N ARG A 276 -12.77 -2.70 8.81
CA ARG A 276 -13.48 -3.92 8.43
C ARG A 276 -13.13 -4.38 7.03
N TRP A 277 -13.28 -5.67 6.79
CA TRP A 277 -13.16 -6.25 5.46
C TRP A 277 -14.06 -7.47 5.31
N THR A 278 -14.58 -7.65 4.11
CA THR A 278 -15.38 -8.83 3.74
C THR A 278 -14.52 -9.77 2.92
N PHE A 279 -14.43 -11.00 3.37
CA PHE A 279 -13.68 -12.09 2.75
C PHE A 279 -14.65 -13.04 2.04
N ASP A 280 -14.22 -13.61 0.93
CA ASP A 280 -14.91 -14.77 0.37
C ASP A 280 -14.74 -15.99 1.27
N ARG A 281 -15.67 -16.94 1.19
CA ARG A 281 -15.63 -18.15 2.02
C ARG A 281 -14.29 -18.88 1.96
N SER A 282 -13.72 -19.04 0.77
CA SER A 282 -12.43 -19.70 0.57
C SER A 282 -11.25 -18.96 1.22
N GLU A 283 -11.29 -17.65 1.30
CA GLU A 283 -10.29 -16.83 2.01
C GLU A 283 -10.49 -16.95 3.53
N ALA A 284 -11.74 -16.94 3.98
CA ALA A 284 -12.09 -17.07 5.39
C ALA A 284 -11.70 -18.43 5.96
N GLU A 285 -11.80 -19.51 5.17
CA GLU A 285 -11.40 -20.87 5.56
C GLU A 285 -9.90 -21.02 5.79
N GLN A 286 -9.08 -20.22 5.12
CA GLN A 286 -7.63 -20.19 5.29
C GLN A 286 -7.20 -19.24 6.43
N ALA A 287 -8.11 -18.42 6.93
CA ALA A 287 -7.81 -17.41 7.93
C ALA A 287 -7.68 -18.00 9.33
N LEU A 288 -6.72 -17.47 10.09
CA LEU A 288 -6.50 -17.76 11.49
C LEU A 288 -6.86 -16.52 12.34
N LEU A 289 -7.58 -16.70 13.39
CA LEU A 289 -7.78 -15.71 14.45
C LEU A 289 -6.71 -15.94 15.53
N ALA A 290 -5.66 -15.14 15.48
CA ALA A 290 -4.49 -15.28 16.32
C ALA A 290 -4.66 -14.52 17.64
N THR A 291 -4.26 -15.16 18.71
CA THR A 291 -4.10 -14.59 20.04
C THR A 291 -2.63 -14.44 20.44
N HIS A 292 -1.73 -15.17 19.74
CA HIS A 292 -0.29 -15.20 20.04
C HIS A 292 0.54 -15.10 18.76
N VAL A 293 1.76 -14.61 18.93
CA VAL A 293 2.81 -14.60 17.92
C VAL A 293 4.15 -14.99 18.54
N GLY A 294 4.86 -15.94 17.93
CA GLY A 294 6.14 -16.43 18.48
C GLY A 294 6.03 -17.11 19.85
N GLY A 295 4.86 -17.61 20.19
CA GLY A 295 4.59 -18.24 21.50
C GLY A 295 4.15 -17.26 22.60
N GLU A 296 4.19 -15.95 22.36
CA GLU A 296 3.79 -14.91 23.31
C GLU A 296 2.40 -14.33 22.94
N PRO A 297 1.60 -13.87 23.92
CA PRO A 297 0.40 -13.10 23.62
C PRO A 297 0.71 -11.92 22.72
N LEU A 298 -0.22 -11.58 21.81
CA LEU A 298 -0.07 -10.39 20.96
C LEU A 298 0.13 -9.14 21.83
N SER A 299 1.03 -8.25 21.41
CA SER A 299 1.07 -6.91 21.99
C SER A 299 -0.14 -6.09 21.55
N ALA A 300 -0.47 -5.03 22.28
CA ALA A 300 -1.55 -4.12 21.92
C ALA A 300 -1.39 -3.59 20.49
N GLY A 301 -0.19 -3.16 20.09
CA GLY A 301 0.10 -2.66 18.76
C GLY A 301 -0.01 -3.71 17.64
N HIS A 302 0.11 -4.99 17.98
CA HIS A 302 -0.02 -6.11 17.04
C HIS A 302 -1.41 -6.71 16.98
N GLY A 303 -2.38 -6.19 17.76
CA GLY A 303 -3.78 -6.56 17.65
C GLY A 303 -4.36 -7.35 18.81
N TYR A 304 -3.72 -7.31 20.01
CA TYR A 304 -4.31 -7.91 21.22
C TYR A 304 -5.71 -7.35 21.48
N PRO A 305 -6.71 -8.18 21.89
CA PRO A 305 -6.60 -9.57 22.25
C PRO A 305 -6.70 -10.54 21.06
N LEU A 306 -7.23 -10.11 19.91
CA LEU A 306 -7.52 -10.97 18.78
C LEU A 306 -7.19 -10.29 17.46
N ARG A 307 -6.46 -10.99 16.59
CA ARG A 307 -6.05 -10.50 15.27
C ARG A 307 -6.40 -11.50 14.18
N LEU A 308 -6.90 -11.02 13.06
CA LEU A 308 -7.03 -11.83 11.84
C LEU A 308 -5.69 -11.96 11.15
N VAL A 309 -5.28 -13.19 10.86
CA VAL A 309 -4.17 -13.59 10.02
C VAL A 309 -4.75 -14.17 8.73
N ALA A 310 -4.56 -13.47 7.61
CA ALA A 310 -5.14 -13.82 6.32
C ALA A 310 -4.01 -14.14 5.32
N PRO A 311 -3.58 -15.42 5.18
CA PRO A 311 -2.49 -15.83 4.32
C PRO A 311 -2.69 -15.32 2.88
N SER A 312 -1.61 -14.98 2.20
CA SER A 312 -1.58 -14.49 0.80
C SER A 312 -2.19 -13.11 0.57
N LEU A 313 -2.88 -12.52 1.54
CA LEU A 313 -3.45 -11.19 1.44
C LEU A 313 -2.51 -10.11 1.99
N ARG A 314 -2.70 -8.85 1.53
CA ARG A 314 -1.92 -7.71 2.01
C ARG A 314 -2.26 -7.38 3.46
N GLY A 315 -1.26 -6.89 4.20
CA GLY A 315 -1.36 -6.68 5.64
C GLY A 315 -2.46 -5.71 6.10
N PHE A 316 -2.97 -4.82 5.24
CA PHE A 316 -4.10 -3.96 5.59
C PHE A 316 -5.44 -4.74 5.71
N LEU A 317 -5.51 -5.94 5.14
CA LEU A 317 -6.64 -6.87 5.28
C LEU A 317 -6.51 -7.77 6.53
N TRP A 318 -5.37 -7.73 7.22
CA TRP A 318 -5.17 -8.46 8.46
C TRP A 318 -5.71 -7.64 9.63
N ILE A 319 -7.01 -7.77 9.89
CA ILE A 319 -7.73 -6.96 10.86
C ILE A 319 -7.14 -7.16 12.27
N LYS A 320 -6.71 -6.07 12.90
CA LYS A 320 -6.29 -6.01 14.29
C LYS A 320 -7.49 -5.75 15.21
N TRP A 321 -7.36 -6.15 16.48
CA TRP A 321 -8.38 -5.86 17.49
C TRP A 321 -9.77 -6.30 17.05
N VAL A 322 -9.87 -7.54 16.58
CA VAL A 322 -11.14 -8.08 16.10
C VAL A 322 -12.17 -8.05 17.23
N GLY A 323 -13.31 -7.46 16.98
CA GLY A 323 -14.43 -7.35 17.92
C GLY A 323 -15.70 -8.01 17.39
N GLU A 324 -15.84 -8.15 16.06
CA GLU A 324 -17.03 -8.74 15.47
C GLU A 324 -16.72 -9.55 14.22
N VAL A 325 -17.47 -10.62 14.01
CA VAL A 325 -17.44 -11.47 12.82
C VAL A 325 -18.89 -11.70 12.36
N ILE A 326 -19.15 -11.43 11.08
CA ILE A 326 -20.48 -11.58 10.49
C ILE A 326 -20.39 -12.54 9.29
N ALA A 327 -21.12 -13.66 9.37
CA ALA A 327 -21.28 -14.61 8.26
C ALA A 327 -22.52 -14.26 7.42
N ALA A 328 -22.38 -13.99 6.11
CA ALA A 328 -23.48 -13.54 5.24
C ALA A 328 -23.58 -14.38 3.95
#